data_c31b09b6d61257524f795f6dfa7643c1
#
_entry.id   c31b09b6d61257524f795f6dfa7643c1
#
_cell.length_a   1.000
_cell.length_b   1.000
_cell.length_c   1.000
_cell.angle_alpha   90.00
_cell.angle_beta   90.00
_cell.angle_gamma   90.00
#
_symmetry.space_group_name_H-M   'P 1'
#
loop_
_entity.id
_entity.type
_entity.pdbx_description
1 polymer ?
#
loop_
_entity_poly.entity_id
_entity_poly.type
_entity_poly.pdbx_seq_one_letter_code
_entity_poly.pdbx_strand_id
1 'polypeptide(L)'
;MPELLYDVELVGNEWLDIPGYAQRHQFPTENAEALLRRVIESTSAPGDWVMDFFLGSGTTTAAAQKLGRKWIGIEMGDHFFSVILPRMKKVLFGDASEISRAVGWQGGGFFKYHTLEQYEDVLENLEFTLPPPGLSELPDYTLRYMLDYETRHSPALLRLPALADPFAYRLRYFRGGAAAFHAVDLVESFSLLIGLTISRIETLHEEERDYMLVFGSMEGRMTVAVWRATAGLDYDRDRRFIEAAIRDAAPEVVYVNGDCTLPDFRSIDAEFQERLWPNR
;
A
#
# COMPACT_ATOMS: atom_id res chain seq x y z
N MET A 1 11.49 -1.07 53.49
CA MET A 1 11.83 -1.05 52.07
C MET A 1 10.69 -1.68 51.33
N PRO A 2 10.03 -1.04 50.36
CA PRO A 2 9.04 -1.73 49.56
C PRO A 2 9.77 -2.78 48.69
N GLU A 3 9.40 -4.02 48.77
CA GLU A 3 9.78 -5.07 47.85
C GLU A 3 9.30 -4.66 46.46
N LEU A 4 10.22 -4.40 45.56
CA LEU A 4 9.94 -4.33 44.13
C LEU A 4 9.58 -5.76 43.67
N LEU A 5 8.29 -6.03 43.58
CA LEU A 5 7.78 -7.22 42.93
C LEU A 5 8.07 -7.05 41.43
N TYR A 6 9.13 -7.69 40.94
CA TYR A 6 9.37 -7.84 39.53
C TYR A 6 8.41 -8.89 38.98
N ASP A 7 7.35 -8.47 38.38
CA ASP A 7 6.40 -9.30 37.63
C ASP A 7 6.99 -9.72 36.24
N VAL A 8 8.28 -10.06 36.21
CA VAL A 8 8.98 -10.45 34.99
C VAL A 8 9.43 -11.90 35.15
N GLU A 9 8.73 -12.80 34.49
CA GLU A 9 9.14 -14.18 34.35
C GLU A 9 10.22 -14.32 33.30
N LEU A 10 11.34 -14.98 33.63
CA LEU A 10 12.38 -15.27 32.65
C LEU A 10 11.87 -16.29 31.62
N VAL A 11 11.87 -15.92 30.34
CA VAL A 11 11.50 -16.81 29.24
C VAL A 11 12.66 -17.79 29.01
N GLY A 12 12.46 -19.07 29.36
CA GLY A 12 13.43 -20.14 29.08
C GLY A 12 13.53 -20.45 27.58
N ASN A 13 14.52 -21.27 27.21
CA ASN A 13 14.73 -21.74 25.86
C ASN A 13 13.93 -23.01 25.50
N GLU A 14 13.22 -23.59 26.43
CA GLU A 14 12.33 -24.74 26.23
C GLU A 14 10.87 -24.29 26.29
N TRP A 15 10.13 -24.53 25.21
CA TRP A 15 8.73 -24.08 25.05
C TRP A 15 7.79 -25.28 24.81
N LEU A 16 7.97 -26.34 25.57
CA LEU A 16 7.19 -27.57 25.47
C LEU A 16 5.74 -27.41 25.95
N ASP A 17 5.46 -26.35 26.68
CA ASP A 17 4.13 -25.97 27.18
C ASP A 17 3.23 -25.32 26.13
N ILE A 18 3.76 -24.99 24.96
CA ILE A 18 3.02 -24.30 23.86
C ILE A 18 2.94 -25.20 22.64
N PRO A 19 1.75 -25.39 22.06
CA PRO A 19 1.64 -26.05 20.75
C PRO A 19 2.32 -25.23 19.67
N GLY A 20 3.21 -25.84 18.87
CA GLY A 20 3.89 -25.16 17.78
C GLY A 20 2.96 -24.87 16.58
N TYR A 21 2.02 -25.76 16.33
CA TYR A 21 1.12 -25.69 15.17
C TYR A 21 -0.35 -25.65 15.59
N ALA A 22 -1.14 -24.96 14.77
CA ALA A 22 -2.59 -24.97 14.79
C ALA A 22 -3.10 -25.20 13.36
N GLN A 23 -4.20 -25.91 13.16
CA GLN A 23 -4.78 -26.15 11.83
C GLN A 23 -6.22 -25.59 11.78
N ARG A 24 -6.38 -24.32 12.13
CA ARG A 24 -7.71 -23.71 12.21
C ARG A 24 -8.17 -23.04 10.93
N HIS A 25 -7.23 -22.56 10.13
CA HIS A 25 -7.50 -21.83 8.89
C HIS A 25 -7.22 -22.68 7.64
N GLN A 26 -7.15 -24.02 7.79
CA GLN A 26 -6.83 -24.96 6.70
C GLN A 26 -5.49 -24.67 6.01
N PHE A 27 -4.54 -24.13 6.75
CA PHE A 27 -3.19 -23.87 6.27
C PHE A 27 -2.23 -24.89 6.91
N PRO A 28 -1.52 -25.73 6.10
CA PRO A 28 -0.80 -26.91 6.61
C PRO A 28 0.29 -26.61 7.64
N THR A 29 0.93 -25.45 7.54
CA THR A 29 2.02 -25.01 8.41
C THR A 29 1.61 -23.85 9.32
N GLU A 30 0.33 -23.77 9.69
CA GLU A 30 -0.17 -22.72 10.56
C GLU A 30 0.42 -22.83 11.95
N ASN A 31 1.10 -21.78 12.42
CA ASN A 31 1.59 -21.67 13.78
C ASN A 31 0.46 -21.31 14.75
N ALA A 32 0.57 -21.75 16.00
CA ALA A 32 -0.35 -21.33 17.05
C ALA A 32 -0.10 -19.88 17.46
N GLU A 33 -1.17 -19.08 17.64
CA GLU A 33 -1.02 -17.69 18.14
C GLU A 33 -0.37 -17.63 19.53
N ALA A 34 -0.51 -18.65 20.36
CA ALA A 34 0.15 -18.73 21.65
C ALA A 34 1.69 -18.71 21.52
N LEU A 35 2.23 -19.38 20.49
CA LEU A 35 3.66 -19.35 20.20
C LEU A 35 4.10 -17.94 19.79
N LEU A 36 3.38 -17.33 18.84
CA LEU A 36 3.70 -15.98 18.36
C LEU A 36 3.50 -14.94 19.47
N ARG A 37 2.52 -15.12 20.36
CA ARG A 37 2.34 -14.29 21.54
C ARG A 37 3.62 -14.24 22.37
N ARG A 38 4.18 -15.39 22.73
CA ARG A 38 5.40 -15.47 23.54
C ARG A 38 6.58 -14.79 22.84
N VAL A 39 6.77 -15.04 21.54
CA VAL A 39 7.82 -14.38 20.74
C VAL A 39 7.65 -12.86 20.77
N ILE A 40 6.46 -12.37 20.45
CA ILE A 40 6.19 -10.93 20.34
C ILE A 40 6.31 -10.23 21.69
N GLU A 41 5.74 -10.82 22.77
CA GLU A 41 5.82 -10.24 24.12
C GLU A 41 7.25 -10.20 24.67
N SER A 42 8.09 -11.18 24.31
CA SER A 42 9.50 -11.23 24.76
C SER A 42 10.44 -10.30 23.96
N THR A 43 10.05 -9.83 22.78
CA THR A 43 10.93 -9.08 21.86
C THR A 43 10.45 -7.67 21.53
N SER A 44 9.26 -7.29 21.97
CA SER A 44 8.66 -6.00 21.65
C SER A 44 7.73 -5.49 22.74
N ALA A 45 7.45 -4.19 22.73
CA ALA A 45 6.45 -3.53 23.57
C ALA A 45 5.19 -3.14 22.76
N PRO A 46 4.02 -2.89 23.39
CA PRO A 46 2.88 -2.32 22.71
C PRO A 46 3.24 -1.04 21.94
N GLY A 47 2.78 -0.94 20.71
CA GLY A 47 3.10 0.17 19.80
C GLY A 47 4.34 -0.04 18.92
N ASP A 48 5.19 -1.02 19.21
CA ASP A 48 6.34 -1.37 18.38
C ASP A 48 5.90 -2.02 17.04
N TRP A 49 6.83 -2.07 16.10
CA TRP A 49 6.64 -2.70 14.81
C TRP A 49 7.04 -4.17 14.83
N VAL A 50 6.16 -5.02 14.33
CA VAL A 50 6.39 -6.44 14.05
C VAL A 50 6.31 -6.65 12.54
N MET A 51 7.33 -7.25 11.94
CA MET A 51 7.36 -7.52 10.51
C MET A 51 7.51 -9.01 10.25
N ASP A 52 6.68 -9.54 9.33
CA ASP A 52 6.77 -10.91 8.84
C ASP A 52 6.68 -10.89 7.31
N PHE A 53 7.79 -11.22 6.65
CA PHE A 53 7.88 -11.19 5.19
C PHE A 53 7.65 -12.57 4.54
N PHE A 54 7.27 -13.57 5.32
CA PHE A 54 6.76 -14.88 4.87
C PHE A 54 5.49 -15.22 5.64
N LEU A 55 4.46 -14.37 5.51
CA LEU A 55 3.32 -14.28 6.41
C LEU A 55 2.50 -15.59 6.54
N GLY A 56 2.48 -16.42 5.48
CA GLY A 56 1.79 -17.70 5.49
C GLY A 56 0.29 -17.57 5.81
N SER A 57 -0.14 -18.10 6.93
CA SER A 57 -1.55 -18.02 7.36
C SER A 57 -1.95 -16.71 8.04
N GLY A 58 -1.01 -15.78 8.26
CA GLY A 58 -1.26 -14.50 8.94
C GLY A 58 -1.27 -14.58 10.48
N THR A 59 -0.70 -15.63 11.07
CA THR A 59 -0.69 -15.79 12.53
C THR A 59 0.08 -14.67 13.22
N THR A 60 1.22 -14.26 12.66
CA THR A 60 2.05 -13.18 13.21
C THR A 60 1.29 -11.86 13.27
N THR A 61 0.64 -11.46 12.19
CA THR A 61 -0.13 -10.20 12.14
C THR A 61 -1.37 -10.25 13.03
N ALA A 62 -2.04 -11.42 13.12
CA ALA A 62 -3.17 -11.60 14.00
C ALA A 62 -2.76 -11.45 15.48
N ALA A 63 -1.66 -12.11 15.90
CA ALA A 63 -1.13 -12.00 17.24
C ALA A 63 -0.65 -10.57 17.54
N ALA A 64 0.10 -9.94 16.64
CA ALA A 64 0.59 -8.57 16.78
C ALA A 64 -0.55 -7.57 16.96
N GLN A 65 -1.62 -7.67 16.15
CA GLN A 65 -2.81 -6.83 16.28
C GLN A 65 -3.46 -6.98 17.67
N LYS A 66 -3.69 -8.20 18.11
CA LYS A 66 -4.30 -8.50 19.41
C LYS A 66 -3.45 -8.02 20.60
N LEU A 67 -2.14 -7.95 20.42
CA LEU A 67 -1.17 -7.50 21.41
C LEU A 67 -0.88 -5.98 21.32
N GLY A 68 -1.59 -5.23 20.49
CA GLY A 68 -1.41 -3.78 20.35
C GLY A 68 -0.11 -3.37 19.70
N ARG A 69 0.50 -4.23 18.87
CA ARG A 69 1.67 -3.90 18.04
C ARG A 69 1.21 -3.38 16.69
N LYS A 70 2.04 -2.53 16.08
CA LYS A 70 1.95 -2.23 14.64
C LYS A 70 2.58 -3.39 13.88
N TRP A 71 2.10 -3.66 12.67
CA TRP A 71 2.62 -4.80 11.93
C TRP A 71 2.69 -4.56 10.42
N ILE A 72 3.62 -5.27 9.80
CA ILE A 72 3.78 -5.37 8.36
C ILE A 72 3.85 -6.85 8.02
N GLY A 73 2.96 -7.33 7.18
CA GLY A 73 2.95 -8.71 6.69
C GLY A 73 3.09 -8.74 5.18
N ILE A 74 3.96 -9.59 4.65
CA ILE A 74 4.19 -9.76 3.21
C ILE A 74 3.92 -11.21 2.86
N GLU A 75 3.11 -11.42 1.82
CA GLU A 75 2.78 -12.75 1.31
C GLU A 75 2.61 -12.69 -0.21
N MET A 76 3.23 -13.63 -0.91
CA MET A 76 3.19 -13.71 -2.36
C MET A 76 2.08 -14.63 -2.87
N GLY A 77 1.64 -15.58 -2.05
CA GLY A 77 0.69 -16.61 -2.46
C GLY A 77 -0.77 -16.13 -2.51
N ASP A 78 -1.56 -16.70 -3.39
CA ASP A 78 -2.99 -16.39 -3.56
C ASP A 78 -3.82 -16.60 -2.28
N HIS A 79 -3.30 -17.39 -1.34
CA HIS A 79 -3.92 -17.57 -0.02
C HIS A 79 -3.93 -16.28 0.81
N PHE A 80 -3.22 -15.24 0.40
CA PHE A 80 -3.40 -13.90 0.96
C PHE A 80 -4.87 -13.48 0.92
N PHE A 81 -5.55 -13.68 -0.19
CA PHE A 81 -6.95 -13.28 -0.37
C PHE A 81 -7.94 -14.27 0.22
N SER A 82 -7.63 -15.57 0.24
CA SER A 82 -8.53 -16.61 0.71
C SER A 82 -8.38 -16.97 2.19
N VAL A 83 -7.21 -16.71 2.79
CA VAL A 83 -6.90 -17.05 4.18
C VAL A 83 -6.61 -15.79 5.01
N ILE A 84 -5.58 -15.01 4.63
CA ILE A 84 -5.09 -13.90 5.46
C ILE A 84 -6.12 -12.78 5.59
N LEU A 85 -6.66 -12.27 4.49
CA LEU A 85 -7.64 -11.19 4.53
C LEU A 85 -8.90 -11.55 5.34
N PRO A 86 -9.52 -12.73 5.15
CA PRO A 86 -10.64 -13.15 5.98
C PRO A 86 -10.27 -13.30 7.47
N ARG A 87 -9.07 -13.82 7.77
CA ARG A 87 -8.57 -13.92 9.16
C ARG A 87 -8.44 -12.54 9.79
N MET A 88 -7.74 -11.62 9.14
CA MET A 88 -7.54 -10.28 9.68
C MET A 88 -8.84 -9.50 9.85
N LYS A 89 -9.80 -9.66 8.94
CA LYS A 89 -11.16 -9.10 9.12
C LYS A 89 -11.82 -9.65 10.39
N LYS A 90 -11.78 -10.97 10.64
CA LYS A 90 -12.31 -11.56 11.87
C LYS A 90 -11.63 -11.01 13.13
N VAL A 91 -10.30 -10.87 13.10
CA VAL A 91 -9.54 -10.27 14.20
C VAL A 91 -10.03 -8.86 14.50
N LEU A 92 -10.20 -8.00 13.48
CA LEU A 92 -10.70 -6.63 13.66
C LEU A 92 -12.14 -6.58 14.17
N PHE A 93 -12.96 -7.56 13.83
CA PHE A 93 -14.34 -7.67 14.32
C PHE A 93 -14.43 -8.31 15.74
N GLY A 94 -13.30 -8.55 16.41
CA GLY A 94 -13.30 -9.03 17.79
C GLY A 94 -13.50 -10.55 17.90
N ASP A 95 -12.93 -11.33 16.97
CA ASP A 95 -12.93 -12.79 17.10
C ASP A 95 -12.39 -13.24 18.45
N ALA A 96 -13.18 -14.02 19.19
CA ALA A 96 -12.88 -14.50 20.53
C ALA A 96 -11.97 -15.75 20.55
N SER A 97 -11.45 -16.16 19.38
CA SER A 97 -10.60 -17.35 19.25
C SER A 97 -9.15 -17.10 19.65
N GLU A 98 -8.39 -18.18 19.77
CA GLU A 98 -6.94 -18.18 20.04
C GLU A 98 -6.57 -17.41 21.32
N ILE A 99 -5.65 -16.45 21.21
CA ILE A 99 -5.20 -15.64 22.35
C ILE A 99 -6.18 -14.53 22.74
N SER A 100 -7.22 -14.25 21.96
CA SER A 100 -8.11 -13.11 22.17
C SER A 100 -8.64 -12.98 23.59
N ARG A 101 -9.13 -14.09 24.16
CA ARG A 101 -9.65 -14.08 25.54
C ARG A 101 -8.55 -13.81 26.57
N ALA A 102 -7.37 -14.41 26.36
CA ALA A 102 -6.25 -14.29 27.31
C ALA A 102 -5.67 -12.86 27.36
N VAL A 103 -5.76 -12.11 26.23
CA VAL A 103 -5.25 -10.73 26.13
C VAL A 103 -6.36 -9.68 26.19
N GLY A 104 -7.63 -10.10 26.40
CA GLY A 104 -8.77 -9.18 26.49
C GLY A 104 -9.11 -8.47 25.18
N TRP A 105 -8.78 -9.06 24.02
CA TRP A 105 -9.05 -8.47 22.72
C TRP A 105 -10.55 -8.36 22.42
N GLN A 106 -11.02 -7.15 22.09
CA GLN A 106 -12.42 -6.86 21.80
C GLN A 106 -12.65 -6.48 20.32
N GLY A 107 -11.59 -6.48 19.51
CA GLY A 107 -11.63 -5.99 18.14
C GLY A 107 -11.21 -4.53 18.02
N GLY A 108 -11.30 -4.01 16.82
CA GLY A 108 -10.98 -2.63 16.47
C GLY A 108 -9.72 -2.47 15.66
N GLY A 109 -9.51 -1.22 15.22
CA GLY A 109 -8.42 -0.87 14.31
C GLY A 109 -8.79 -1.04 12.83
N PHE A 110 -7.82 -0.85 11.99
CA PHE A 110 -7.89 -1.07 10.54
C PHE A 110 -6.51 -1.49 10.04
N PHE A 111 -6.47 -2.03 8.85
CA PHE A 111 -5.23 -2.26 8.12
C PHE A 111 -5.41 -1.89 6.66
N LYS A 112 -4.31 -1.54 6.01
CA LYS A 112 -4.22 -1.37 4.57
C LYS A 112 -3.52 -2.58 3.98
N TYR A 113 -3.88 -2.96 2.78
CA TYR A 113 -3.10 -3.92 2.01
C TYR A 113 -2.84 -3.37 0.61
N HIS A 114 -1.68 -3.72 0.08
CA HIS A 114 -1.22 -3.32 -1.24
C HIS A 114 -0.89 -4.57 -2.04
N THR A 115 -1.24 -4.56 -3.31
CA THR A 115 -0.78 -5.57 -4.26
C THR A 115 0.38 -4.97 -5.03
N LEU A 116 1.54 -5.62 -4.98
CA LEU A 116 2.67 -5.26 -5.81
C LEU A 116 2.54 -5.96 -7.15
N GLU A 117 2.74 -5.21 -8.23
CA GLU A 117 2.81 -5.76 -9.58
C GLU A 117 4.05 -6.66 -9.69
N GLN A 118 3.86 -7.87 -10.24
CA GLN A 118 4.98 -8.78 -10.48
C GLN A 118 5.75 -8.34 -11.74
N TYR A 119 7.00 -8.75 -11.84
CA TYR A 119 7.84 -8.38 -12.97
C TYR A 119 7.24 -8.80 -14.32
N GLU A 120 6.67 -10.00 -14.38
CA GLU A 120 6.00 -10.52 -15.56
C GLU A 120 4.77 -9.70 -15.95
N ASP A 121 3.99 -9.25 -14.97
CA ASP A 121 2.83 -8.39 -15.18
C ASP A 121 3.26 -7.01 -15.69
N VAL A 122 4.37 -6.45 -15.18
CA VAL A 122 4.96 -5.20 -15.67
C VAL A 122 5.30 -5.32 -17.15
N LEU A 123 5.93 -6.42 -17.55
CA LEU A 123 6.28 -6.65 -18.96
C LEU A 123 5.05 -6.76 -19.87
N GLU A 124 3.97 -7.39 -19.39
CA GLU A 124 2.72 -7.50 -20.15
C GLU A 124 1.93 -6.19 -20.26
N ASN A 125 2.14 -5.26 -19.33
CA ASN A 125 1.53 -3.93 -19.35
C ASN A 125 2.31 -2.90 -20.19
N LEU A 126 3.50 -3.27 -20.72
CA LEU A 126 4.24 -2.39 -21.60
C LEU A 126 3.52 -2.27 -22.96
N GLU A 127 3.16 -1.06 -23.33
CA GLU A 127 2.67 -0.74 -24.67
C GLU A 127 3.82 -0.17 -25.50
N PHE A 128 4.12 -0.87 -26.59
CA PHE A 128 5.13 -0.41 -27.54
C PHE A 128 4.48 0.39 -28.64
N THR A 129 5.00 1.58 -28.89
CA THR A 129 4.85 2.22 -30.20
C THR A 129 5.63 1.36 -31.19
N LEU A 130 5.00 0.94 -32.29
CA LEU A 130 5.64 0.11 -33.30
C LEU A 130 7.03 0.68 -33.64
N PRO A 131 8.08 -0.14 -33.54
CA PRO A 131 9.42 0.32 -33.88
C PRO A 131 9.48 0.75 -35.36
N PRO A 132 10.39 1.66 -35.71
CA PRO A 132 10.62 2.01 -37.13
C PRO A 132 10.82 0.75 -37.96
N PRO A 133 10.38 0.73 -39.23
CA PRO A 133 10.58 -0.41 -40.13
C PRO A 133 12.05 -0.83 -40.16
N GLY A 134 12.34 -2.10 -39.89
CA GLY A 134 13.70 -2.66 -39.84
C GLY A 134 14.13 -3.27 -38.51
N LEU A 135 13.45 -2.99 -37.42
CA LEU A 135 13.73 -3.62 -36.11
C LEU A 135 13.01 -4.96 -35.89
N SER A 136 12.08 -5.33 -36.79
CA SER A 136 11.32 -6.58 -36.74
C SER A 136 12.15 -7.84 -37.00
N GLU A 137 13.43 -7.69 -37.40
CA GLU A 137 14.33 -8.82 -37.74
C GLU A 137 15.30 -9.19 -36.58
N LEU A 138 15.23 -8.48 -35.44
CA LEU A 138 16.10 -8.77 -34.31
C LEU A 138 15.60 -10.00 -33.53
N PRO A 139 16.51 -10.93 -33.14
CA PRO A 139 16.14 -12.03 -32.27
C PRO A 139 15.52 -11.54 -30.97
N ASP A 140 14.53 -12.25 -30.43
CA ASP A 140 13.80 -11.93 -29.20
C ASP A 140 14.70 -11.52 -28.02
N TYR A 141 15.90 -12.10 -27.93
CA TYR A 141 16.88 -11.79 -26.89
C TYR A 141 17.41 -10.34 -27.02
N THR A 142 17.74 -9.92 -28.23
CA THR A 142 18.27 -8.58 -28.48
C THR A 142 17.19 -7.54 -28.28
N LEU A 143 15.94 -7.86 -28.65
CA LEU A 143 14.80 -7.00 -28.43
C LEU A 143 14.53 -6.83 -26.92
N ARG A 144 14.52 -7.90 -26.13
CA ARG A 144 14.36 -7.86 -24.69
C ARG A 144 15.49 -7.10 -23.99
N TYR A 145 16.73 -7.26 -24.43
CA TYR A 145 17.87 -6.54 -23.90
C TYR A 145 17.80 -5.03 -24.22
N MET A 146 17.44 -4.68 -25.44
CA MET A 146 17.27 -3.29 -25.84
C MET A 146 16.09 -2.64 -25.11
N LEU A 147 14.99 -3.37 -24.94
CA LEU A 147 13.83 -2.93 -24.16
C LEU A 147 14.21 -2.70 -22.71
N ASP A 148 14.91 -3.63 -22.07
CA ASP A 148 15.37 -3.48 -20.68
C ASP A 148 16.34 -2.28 -20.56
N TYR A 149 17.22 -2.07 -21.53
CA TYR A 149 18.15 -0.94 -21.55
C TYR A 149 17.45 0.41 -21.78
N GLU A 150 16.54 0.49 -22.75
CA GLU A 150 15.81 1.72 -23.05
C GLU A 150 14.74 2.06 -22.02
N THR A 151 14.08 1.04 -21.44
CA THR A 151 13.06 1.27 -20.42
C THR A 151 13.66 1.66 -19.08
N ARG A 152 14.89 1.25 -18.77
CA ARG A 152 15.59 1.68 -17.52
C ARG A 152 15.76 3.19 -17.42
N HIS A 153 15.74 3.91 -18.54
CA HIS A 153 15.95 5.35 -18.60
C HIS A 153 14.80 6.11 -19.28
N SER A 154 13.72 5.41 -19.63
CA SER A 154 12.63 6.01 -20.36
C SER A 154 11.58 6.60 -19.42
N PRO A 155 11.23 7.88 -19.53
CA PRO A 155 10.07 8.47 -18.86
C PRO A 155 8.75 7.89 -19.38
N ALA A 156 8.79 6.98 -20.37
CA ALA A 156 7.61 6.41 -21.03
C ALA A 156 6.99 5.21 -20.28
N LEU A 157 7.61 4.69 -19.21
CA LEU A 157 7.04 3.60 -18.42
C LEU A 157 5.78 3.99 -17.66
N LEU A 158 5.61 5.27 -17.36
CA LEU A 158 4.36 5.80 -16.83
C LEU A 158 3.54 6.35 -17.99
N ARG A 159 2.41 5.72 -18.27
CA ARG A 159 1.49 6.17 -19.32
C ARG A 159 0.75 7.43 -18.86
N LEU A 160 1.40 8.59 -18.92
CA LEU A 160 0.86 9.88 -18.47
C LEU A 160 -0.54 10.18 -19.04
N PRO A 161 -0.85 9.91 -20.32
CA PRO A 161 -2.21 10.10 -20.84
C PRO A 161 -3.25 9.25 -20.12
N ALA A 162 -2.88 8.10 -19.55
CA ALA A 162 -3.79 7.27 -18.78
C ALA A 162 -4.08 7.85 -17.38
N LEU A 163 -3.25 8.75 -16.87
CA LEU A 163 -3.47 9.49 -15.64
C LEU A 163 -4.46 10.67 -15.80
N ALA A 164 -4.91 10.93 -17.03
CA ALA A 164 -5.91 11.96 -17.31
C ALA A 164 -7.24 11.71 -16.55
N ASP A 165 -7.58 10.44 -16.31
CA ASP A 165 -8.64 10.05 -15.37
C ASP A 165 -8.04 9.11 -14.29
N PRO A 166 -7.59 9.65 -13.16
CA PRO A 166 -6.93 8.87 -12.13
C PRO A 166 -7.85 7.85 -11.43
N PHE A 167 -9.17 8.03 -11.56
CA PHE A 167 -10.16 7.16 -10.93
C PHE A 167 -10.54 5.96 -11.81
N ALA A 168 -10.22 6.01 -13.10
CA ALA A 168 -10.48 4.94 -14.06
C ALA A 168 -9.22 4.14 -14.45
N TYR A 169 -8.08 4.40 -13.79
CA TYR A 169 -6.82 3.75 -14.13
C TYR A 169 -6.86 2.24 -13.85
N ARG A 170 -6.41 1.43 -14.79
CA ARG A 170 -6.41 -0.03 -14.71
C ARG A 170 -5.11 -0.60 -15.25
N LEU A 171 -4.62 -1.65 -14.55
CA LEU A 171 -3.52 -2.49 -15.01
C LEU A 171 -4.00 -3.92 -15.18
N ARG A 172 -3.39 -4.63 -16.12
CA ARG A 172 -3.59 -6.07 -16.31
C ARG A 172 -2.55 -6.81 -15.46
N TYR A 173 -3.00 -7.60 -14.51
CA TYR A 173 -2.11 -8.45 -13.73
C TYR A 173 -2.77 -9.78 -13.37
N PHE A 174 -1.91 -10.76 -13.05
CA PHE A 174 -2.33 -12.11 -12.72
C PHE A 174 -2.81 -12.19 -11.28
N ARG A 175 -4.03 -12.69 -11.07
CA ARG A 175 -4.60 -12.89 -9.75
C ARG A 175 -5.62 -14.02 -9.77
N GLY A 176 -5.52 -14.94 -8.79
CA GLY A 176 -6.47 -16.04 -8.67
C GLY A 176 -6.47 -17.00 -9.86
N GLY A 177 -5.33 -17.21 -10.51
CA GLY A 177 -5.18 -18.12 -11.64
C GLY A 177 -5.51 -17.53 -13.01
N ALA A 178 -5.83 -16.24 -13.12
CA ALA A 178 -6.15 -15.59 -14.39
C ALA A 178 -5.61 -14.16 -14.47
N ALA A 179 -5.16 -13.75 -15.67
CA ALA A 179 -4.81 -12.37 -15.96
C ALA A 179 -6.06 -11.58 -16.32
N ALA A 180 -6.32 -10.48 -15.62
CA ALA A 180 -7.47 -9.61 -15.84
C ALA A 180 -7.12 -8.13 -15.57
N PHE A 181 -7.92 -7.20 -16.11
CA PHE A 181 -7.78 -5.79 -15.79
C PHE A 181 -8.38 -5.47 -14.43
N HIS A 182 -7.55 -4.94 -13.55
CA HIS A 182 -7.95 -4.52 -12.21
C HIS A 182 -7.81 -3.01 -12.07
N ALA A 183 -8.71 -2.39 -11.32
CA ALA A 183 -8.60 -1.00 -10.97
C ALA A 183 -7.39 -0.79 -10.04
N VAL A 184 -6.64 0.27 -10.28
CA VAL A 184 -5.52 0.70 -9.44
C VAL A 184 -5.93 1.96 -8.70
N ASP A 185 -5.78 1.96 -7.38
CA ASP A 185 -5.97 3.15 -6.57
C ASP A 185 -4.70 4.02 -6.62
N LEU A 186 -4.68 4.94 -7.59
CA LEU A 186 -3.55 5.86 -7.77
C LEU A 186 -3.42 6.82 -6.60
N VAL A 187 -4.52 7.20 -5.95
CA VAL A 187 -4.55 8.13 -4.82
C VAL A 187 -3.82 7.53 -3.63
N GLU A 188 -4.16 6.29 -3.28
CA GLU A 188 -3.49 5.55 -2.20
C GLU A 188 -2.05 5.21 -2.58
N SER A 189 -1.79 4.78 -3.82
CA SER A 189 -0.45 4.45 -4.31
C SER A 189 0.50 5.64 -4.24
N PHE A 190 0.03 6.82 -4.66
CA PHE A 190 0.82 8.05 -4.55
C PHE A 190 1.08 8.45 -3.10
N SER A 191 0.04 8.40 -2.27
CA SER A 191 0.15 8.74 -0.85
C SER A 191 1.18 7.88 -0.13
N LEU A 192 1.21 6.57 -0.43
CA LEU A 192 2.22 5.65 0.07
C LEU A 192 3.62 6.00 -0.46
N LEU A 193 3.73 6.25 -1.77
CA LEU A 193 5.00 6.51 -2.44
C LEU A 193 5.72 7.75 -1.90
N ILE A 194 4.97 8.82 -1.61
CA ILE A 194 5.53 10.05 -1.03
C ILE A 194 5.67 10.00 0.49
N GLY A 195 5.18 8.95 1.15
CA GLY A 195 5.19 8.83 2.62
C GLY A 195 4.20 9.77 3.31
N LEU A 196 3.07 10.07 2.66
CA LEU A 196 2.04 10.94 3.23
C LEU A 196 1.30 10.25 4.38
N THR A 197 1.41 10.78 5.58
CA THR A 197 0.56 10.37 6.70
C THR A 197 -0.80 11.06 6.56
N ILE A 198 -1.78 10.32 6.03
CA ILE A 198 -3.12 10.86 5.73
C ILE A 198 -3.86 11.17 7.03
N SER A 199 -4.42 12.38 7.12
CA SER A 199 -5.30 12.80 8.21
C SER A 199 -6.78 12.76 7.81
N ARG A 200 -7.11 13.16 6.59
CA ARG A 200 -8.47 13.10 6.04
C ARG A 200 -8.46 13.06 4.52
N ILE A 201 -9.53 12.52 3.96
CA ILE A 201 -9.81 12.53 2.51
C ILE A 201 -11.18 13.20 2.33
N GLU A 202 -11.25 14.12 1.39
CA GLU A 202 -12.48 14.82 1.04
C GLU A 202 -12.76 14.64 -0.45
N THR A 203 -14.00 14.33 -0.77
CA THR A 203 -14.48 14.34 -2.16
C THR A 203 -15.40 15.53 -2.32
N LEU A 204 -15.03 16.44 -3.20
CA LEU A 204 -15.81 17.63 -3.53
C LEU A 204 -16.30 17.50 -4.97
N HIS A 205 -17.45 18.09 -5.24
CA HIS A 205 -18.07 18.05 -6.55
C HIS A 205 -18.25 19.46 -7.09
N GLU A 206 -17.74 19.71 -8.29
CA GLU A 206 -17.88 20.98 -8.98
C GLU A 206 -18.43 20.71 -10.39
N GLU A 207 -19.71 21.05 -10.63
CA GLU A 207 -20.47 20.71 -11.83
C GLU A 207 -20.47 19.21 -12.12
N GLU A 208 -19.79 18.79 -13.21
CA GLU A 208 -19.72 17.37 -13.63
C GLU A 208 -18.38 16.71 -13.26
N ARG A 209 -17.59 17.33 -12.37
CA ARG A 209 -16.25 16.88 -12.01
C ARG A 209 -16.11 16.62 -10.52
N ASP A 210 -15.56 15.47 -10.21
CA ASP A 210 -15.17 15.12 -8.85
C ASP A 210 -13.70 15.52 -8.60
N TYR A 211 -13.48 16.11 -7.42
CA TYR A 211 -12.17 16.41 -6.87
C TYR A 211 -11.98 15.60 -5.61
N MET A 212 -10.91 14.84 -5.55
CA MET A 212 -10.52 14.14 -4.33
C MET A 212 -9.30 14.83 -3.74
N LEU A 213 -9.43 15.33 -2.53
CA LEU A 213 -8.38 16.00 -1.78
C LEU A 213 -7.92 15.12 -0.64
N VAL A 214 -6.63 14.81 -0.64
CA VAL A 214 -6.00 13.99 0.42
C VAL A 214 -5.13 14.92 1.27
N PHE A 215 -5.57 15.16 2.49
CA PHE A 215 -4.87 15.98 3.47
C PHE A 215 -4.02 15.12 4.39
N GLY A 216 -2.82 15.58 4.68
CA GLY A 216 -1.93 14.83 5.55
C GLY A 216 -0.66 15.59 5.91
N SER A 217 0.29 14.89 6.50
CA SER A 217 1.60 15.41 6.82
C SER A 217 2.68 14.58 6.15
N MET A 218 3.63 15.23 5.52
CA MET A 218 4.83 14.64 4.94
C MET A 218 6.05 15.37 5.53
N GLU A 219 6.92 14.65 6.21
CA GLU A 219 8.11 15.23 6.90
C GLU A 219 7.74 16.40 7.84
N GLY A 220 6.61 16.31 8.51
CA GLY A 220 6.11 17.34 9.43
C GLY A 220 5.44 18.54 8.75
N ARG A 221 5.41 18.63 7.42
CA ARG A 221 4.76 19.71 6.66
C ARG A 221 3.34 19.33 6.27
N MET A 222 2.42 20.28 6.43
CA MET A 222 1.03 20.12 5.96
C MET A 222 1.01 19.99 4.44
N THR A 223 0.52 18.88 3.95
CA THR A 223 0.53 18.51 2.53
C THR A 223 -0.87 18.15 2.06
N VAL A 224 -1.23 18.59 0.87
CA VAL A 224 -2.49 18.23 0.19
C VAL A 224 -2.17 17.68 -1.19
N ALA A 225 -2.75 16.54 -1.54
CA ALA A 225 -2.75 16.01 -2.90
C ALA A 225 -4.16 16.14 -3.49
N VAL A 226 -4.26 16.82 -4.64
CA VAL A 226 -5.51 17.10 -5.34
C VAL A 226 -5.58 16.23 -6.59
N TRP A 227 -6.66 15.47 -6.70
CA TRP A 227 -6.92 14.56 -7.80
C TRP A 227 -8.20 14.91 -8.51
N ARG A 228 -8.16 14.98 -9.84
CA ARG A 228 -9.34 15.19 -10.68
C ARG A 228 -9.11 14.65 -12.09
N ALA A 229 -10.19 14.36 -12.80
CA ALA A 229 -10.09 14.10 -14.24
C ALA A 229 -9.65 15.36 -14.98
N THR A 230 -8.68 15.25 -15.90
CA THR A 230 -8.07 16.41 -16.55
C THR A 230 -8.68 16.75 -17.93
N ALA A 231 -9.52 15.87 -18.48
CA ALA A 231 -10.18 16.12 -19.75
C ALA A 231 -11.13 17.33 -19.69
N GLY A 232 -10.94 18.28 -20.62
CA GLY A 232 -11.82 19.45 -20.74
C GLY A 232 -11.77 20.42 -19.55
N LEU A 233 -10.59 20.55 -18.90
CA LEU A 233 -10.39 21.51 -17.80
C LEU A 233 -10.47 22.97 -18.30
N ASP A 234 -11.24 23.77 -17.57
CA ASP A 234 -11.06 25.23 -17.54
C ASP A 234 -10.06 25.53 -16.41
N TYR A 235 -8.82 25.84 -16.78
CA TYR A 235 -7.71 26.01 -15.82
C TYR A 235 -7.92 27.18 -14.84
N ASP A 236 -8.59 28.27 -15.23
CA ASP A 236 -8.84 29.39 -14.36
C ASP A 236 -9.90 29.05 -13.32
N ARG A 237 -10.89 28.30 -13.71
CA ARG A 237 -11.92 27.80 -12.81
C ARG A 237 -11.37 26.72 -11.87
N ASP A 238 -10.66 25.76 -12.41
CA ASP A 238 -9.97 24.69 -11.65
C ASP A 238 -9.09 25.29 -10.54
N ARG A 239 -8.26 26.27 -10.89
CA ARG A 239 -7.42 26.97 -9.93
C ARG A 239 -8.23 27.61 -8.80
N ARG A 240 -9.27 28.39 -9.14
CA ARG A 240 -10.10 29.07 -8.13
C ARG A 240 -10.80 28.10 -7.20
N PHE A 241 -11.26 26.98 -7.74
CA PHE A 241 -11.88 25.92 -6.96
C PHE A 241 -10.89 25.29 -5.99
N ILE A 242 -9.70 24.88 -6.48
CA ILE A 242 -8.66 24.29 -5.63
C ILE A 242 -8.22 25.27 -4.55
N GLU A 243 -7.93 26.55 -4.89
CA GLU A 243 -7.56 27.59 -3.92
C GLU A 243 -8.61 27.76 -2.82
N ALA A 244 -9.90 27.73 -3.17
CA ALA A 244 -10.98 27.81 -2.21
C ALA A 244 -11.05 26.57 -1.31
N ALA A 245 -10.90 25.37 -1.89
CA ALA A 245 -11.01 24.10 -1.17
C ALA A 245 -9.87 23.85 -0.16
N ILE A 246 -8.67 24.36 -0.44
CA ILE A 246 -7.50 24.15 0.46
C ILE A 246 -7.22 25.32 1.39
N ARG A 247 -7.96 26.42 1.27
CA ARG A 247 -7.69 27.69 1.98
C ARG A 247 -7.57 27.52 3.49
N ASP A 248 -8.52 26.83 4.10
CA ASP A 248 -8.58 26.71 5.57
C ASP A 248 -7.48 25.77 6.11
N ALA A 249 -7.00 24.87 5.26
CA ALA A 249 -5.93 23.95 5.64
C ALA A 249 -4.55 24.61 5.56
N ALA A 250 -4.41 25.70 4.78
CA ALA A 250 -3.17 26.44 4.55
C ALA A 250 -1.96 25.51 4.33
N PRO A 251 -1.99 24.61 3.33
CA PRO A 251 -0.94 23.61 3.13
C PRO A 251 0.37 24.28 2.72
N GLU A 252 1.49 23.72 3.19
CA GLU A 252 2.85 24.12 2.78
C GLU A 252 3.26 23.47 1.46
N VAL A 253 2.65 22.32 1.14
CA VAL A 253 2.92 21.57 -0.09
C VAL A 253 1.59 21.17 -0.72
N VAL A 254 1.43 21.49 -2.01
CA VAL A 254 0.25 21.12 -2.78
C VAL A 254 0.69 20.29 -3.99
N TYR A 255 0.19 19.08 -4.08
CA TYR A 255 0.35 18.22 -5.26
C TYR A 255 -0.93 18.22 -6.09
N VAL A 256 -0.79 18.24 -7.42
CA VAL A 256 -1.93 18.21 -8.35
C VAL A 256 -1.60 17.28 -9.53
N ASN A 257 -2.54 16.44 -9.97
CA ASN A 257 -2.36 15.60 -11.14
C ASN A 257 -2.62 16.38 -12.43
N GLY A 258 -1.84 16.10 -13.49
CA GLY A 258 -1.91 16.80 -14.77
C GLY A 258 -1.52 18.27 -14.68
N ASP A 259 -1.82 19.03 -15.74
CA ASP A 259 -1.53 20.45 -15.81
C ASP A 259 -2.40 21.26 -14.85
N CYS A 260 -1.82 22.30 -14.26
CA CYS A 260 -2.48 23.20 -13.32
C CYS A 260 -1.86 24.61 -13.38
N THR A 261 -2.65 25.63 -13.13
CA THR A 261 -2.20 27.04 -13.05
C THR A 261 -2.08 27.58 -11.63
N LEU A 262 -2.20 26.68 -10.61
CA LEU A 262 -1.99 27.03 -9.21
C LEU A 262 -0.52 27.44 -9.00
N PRO A 263 -0.21 28.54 -8.31
CA PRO A 263 1.16 28.89 -7.96
C PRO A 263 1.81 27.84 -7.04
N ASP A 264 3.08 27.57 -7.26
CA ASP A 264 3.93 26.70 -6.40
C ASP A 264 3.42 25.27 -6.17
N PHE A 265 2.54 24.75 -7.04
CA PHE A 265 2.13 23.36 -6.98
C PHE A 265 3.25 22.41 -7.44
N ARG A 266 3.17 21.17 -6.98
CA ARG A 266 4.01 20.06 -7.46
C ARG A 266 3.19 19.11 -8.31
N SER A 267 3.75 18.69 -9.43
CA SER A 267 3.08 17.72 -10.31
C SER A 267 3.14 16.33 -9.68
N ILE A 268 1.98 15.71 -9.49
CA ILE A 268 1.87 14.30 -9.11
C ILE A 268 2.54 13.41 -10.15
N ASP A 269 2.33 13.71 -11.44
CA ASP A 269 2.87 12.93 -12.55
C ASP A 269 4.40 12.93 -12.55
N ALA A 270 5.00 14.10 -12.32
CA ALA A 270 6.45 14.23 -12.22
C ALA A 270 7.01 13.52 -10.97
N GLU A 271 6.35 13.63 -9.83
CA GLU A 271 6.76 12.97 -8.59
C GLU A 271 6.65 11.44 -8.71
N PHE A 272 5.63 10.91 -9.39
CA PHE A 272 5.55 9.47 -9.71
C PHE A 272 6.75 9.03 -10.54
N GLN A 273 7.11 9.78 -11.58
CA GLN A 273 8.27 9.46 -12.42
C GLN A 273 9.56 9.47 -11.62
N GLU A 274 9.80 10.50 -10.82
CA GLU A 274 11.02 10.64 -10.05
C GLU A 274 11.18 9.54 -8.99
N ARG A 275 10.10 9.18 -8.29
CA ARG A 275 10.15 8.21 -7.19
C ARG A 275 10.12 6.77 -7.65
N LEU A 276 9.42 6.45 -8.72
CA LEU A 276 9.43 5.10 -9.28
C LEU A 276 10.77 4.80 -9.98
N TRP A 277 11.41 5.84 -10.53
CA TRP A 277 12.72 5.74 -11.19
C TRP A 277 13.66 6.83 -10.70
N PRO A 278 14.15 6.75 -9.45
CA PRO A 278 15.07 7.74 -8.94
C PRO A 278 16.31 7.81 -9.84
N ASN A 279 16.73 9.02 -10.19
CA ASN A 279 17.87 9.29 -11.04
C ASN A 279 19.06 8.42 -10.67
N ARG A 280 19.45 7.60 -11.59
CA ARG A 280 20.64 6.76 -11.51
C ARG A 280 21.80 7.41 -12.24
#